data_fb9bf51914843af1b53ae3bae67a9550
#
_entry.id   fb9bf51914843af1b53ae3bae67a9550
#
_cell.length_a   1.000
_cell.length_b   1.000
_cell.length_c   1.000
_cell.angle_alpha   90.00
_cell.angle_beta   90.00
_cell.angle_gamma   90.00
#
_symmetry.space_group_name_H-M   'P 1'
#
loop_
_entity.id
_entity.type
_entity.pdbx_description
1 polymer ?
#
loop_
_entity_poly.entity_id
_entity_poly.type
_entity_poly.pdbx_seq_one_letter_code
_entity_poly.pdbx_strand_id
1 'polypeptide(L)' 'MTPIDGSLLIKILCDDFGFVKVRQKGSHVTLQRNGTFVTVPVKEIRVGLLARILKDCDIPRDEFLDSL' A
#
# COMPACT_ATOMS: atom_id res chain seq x y z
N MET A 1 2.22 -4.16 -14.93
CA MET A 1 1.84 -4.58 -13.58
C MET A 1 0.43 -5.13 -13.58
N THR A 2 0.19 -6.22 -12.88
CA THR A 2 -1.16 -6.75 -12.73
C THR A 2 -1.85 -6.13 -11.50
N PRO A 3 -3.17 -6.14 -11.45
CA PRO A 3 -3.87 -5.74 -10.24
C PRO A 3 -3.44 -6.58 -9.03
N ILE A 4 -3.49 -5.99 -7.86
CA ILE A 4 -3.09 -6.64 -6.62
C ILE A 4 -4.24 -6.57 -5.61
N ASP A 5 -4.36 -7.58 -4.76
CA ASP A 5 -5.28 -7.55 -3.63
C ASP A 5 -4.81 -6.51 -2.62
N GLY A 6 -5.72 -5.62 -2.21
CA GLY A 6 -5.39 -4.58 -1.24
C GLY A 6 -4.89 -5.12 0.08
N SER A 7 -5.42 -6.27 0.52
CA SER A 7 -4.93 -6.91 1.75
C SER A 7 -3.47 -7.32 1.63
N LEU A 8 -3.08 -7.84 0.47
CA LEU A 8 -1.67 -8.19 0.22
C LEU A 8 -0.81 -6.94 0.17
N LEU A 9 -1.27 -5.87 -0.48
CA LEU A 9 -0.52 -4.63 -0.53
C LEU A 9 -0.29 -4.07 0.87
N ILE A 10 -1.31 -4.08 1.73
CA ILE A 10 -1.20 -3.63 3.11
C ILE A 10 -0.14 -4.44 3.84
N LYS A 11 -0.18 -5.76 3.68
CA LYS A 11 0.80 -6.65 4.31
C LYS A 11 2.23 -6.31 3.88
N ILE A 12 2.44 -6.12 2.58
CA ILE A 12 3.76 -5.78 2.05
C ILE A 12 4.24 -4.45 2.60
N LEU A 13 3.37 -3.43 2.58
CA LEU A 13 3.75 -2.11 3.10
C LEU A 13 4.12 -2.16 4.57
N CYS A 14 3.42 -2.96 5.36
CA CYS A 14 3.71 -3.09 6.79
C CYS A 14 4.96 -3.93 7.04
N ASP A 15 5.11 -5.06 6.35
CA ASP A 15 6.20 -6.01 6.63
C ASP A 15 7.53 -5.56 6.03
N ASP A 16 7.50 -4.99 4.81
CA ASP A 16 8.72 -4.72 4.05
C ASP A 16 9.09 -3.24 4.00
N PHE A 17 8.14 -2.34 4.21
CA PHE A 17 8.39 -0.91 4.06
C PHE A 17 8.15 -0.10 5.33
N GLY A 18 7.90 -0.77 6.44
CA GLY A 18 7.84 -0.11 7.74
C GLY A 18 6.58 0.69 8.02
N PHE A 19 5.52 0.49 7.27
CA PHE A 19 4.25 1.14 7.56
C PHE A 19 3.56 0.47 8.74
N VAL A 20 2.75 1.24 9.48
CA VAL A 20 1.92 0.72 10.56
C VAL A 20 0.47 1.07 10.27
N LYS A 21 -0.42 0.14 10.58
CA LYS A 21 -1.85 0.37 10.46
C LYS A 21 -2.31 1.24 11.62
N VAL A 22 -2.91 2.41 11.33
CA VAL A 22 -3.37 3.32 12.37
C VAL A 22 -4.87 3.26 12.58
N ARG A 23 -5.63 2.92 11.55
CA ARG A 23 -7.08 2.74 11.68
C ARG A 23 -7.65 2.07 10.45
N GLN A 24 -8.88 1.59 10.59
CA GLN A 24 -9.64 1.03 9.48
C GLN A 24 -11.08 1.52 9.59
N LYS A 25 -11.62 2.01 8.49
CA LYS A 25 -13.02 2.39 8.40
C LYS A 25 -13.64 1.66 7.20
N GLY A 26 -14.50 0.69 7.48
CA GLY A 26 -15.05 -0.17 6.42
C GLY A 26 -13.94 -0.91 5.71
N SER A 27 -13.86 -0.75 4.39
CA SER A 27 -12.85 -1.40 3.57
C SER A 27 -11.60 -0.52 3.35
N HIS A 28 -11.50 0.62 4.04
CA HIS A 28 -10.37 1.55 3.88
C HIS A 28 -9.47 1.48 5.10
N VAL A 29 -8.22 1.12 4.87
CA VAL A 29 -7.20 1.01 5.92
C VAL A 29 -6.22 2.16 5.77
N THR A 30 -6.00 2.90 6.85
CA THR A 30 -5.03 3.99 6.86
C THR A 30 -3.73 3.50 7.47
N LEU A 31 -2.64 3.68 6.74
CA LEU A 31 -1.29 3.33 7.15
C LEU A 31 -0.45 4.58 7.33
N GLN A 32 0.57 4.49 8.15
CA GLN A 32 1.47 5.61 8.42
C GLN A 32 2.91 5.16 8.46
N ARG A 33 3.79 6.01 7.93
CA ARG A 33 5.25 5.89 8.09
C ARG A 33 5.86 7.29 8.04
N ASN A 34 6.63 7.66 9.08
CA ASN A 34 7.38 8.92 9.10
C ASN A 34 6.53 10.15 8.73
N GLY A 35 5.32 10.24 9.27
CA GLY A 35 4.43 11.36 8.98
C GLY A 35 3.65 11.26 7.69
N THR A 36 3.91 10.25 6.88
CA THR A 36 3.15 10.01 5.65
C THR A 36 1.98 9.09 5.94
N PHE A 37 0.77 9.54 5.58
CA PHE A 37 -0.44 8.75 5.71
C PHE A 37 -0.91 8.31 4.33
N VAL A 38 -1.33 7.06 4.21
CA VAL A 38 -1.87 6.54 2.95
C VAL A 38 -3.08 5.67 3.28
N THR A 39 -4.13 5.78 2.47
CA THR A 39 -5.33 4.97 2.61
C THR A 39 -5.36 3.93 1.52
N VAL A 40 -5.49 2.65 1.91
CA VAL A 40 -5.48 1.52 0.99
C VAL A 40 -6.78 0.74 1.15
N PRO A 41 -7.58 0.58 0.08
CA PRO A 41 -8.78 -0.25 0.17
C PRO A 41 -8.39 -1.73 0.21
N VAL A 42 -9.14 -2.54 0.98
CA VAL A 42 -8.90 -3.99 1.09
C VAL A 42 -9.54 -4.76 -0.08
N LYS A 43 -9.72 -4.10 -1.22
CA LYS A 43 -10.27 -4.67 -2.43
C LYS A 43 -9.17 -4.81 -3.47
N GLU A 44 -9.51 -5.36 -4.63
CA GLU A 44 -8.58 -5.39 -5.75
C GLU A 44 -8.16 -3.98 -6.13
N ILE A 45 -6.87 -3.76 -6.25
CA ILE A 45 -6.29 -2.46 -6.59
C ILE A 45 -5.72 -2.54 -8.00
N ARG A 46 -6.26 -1.70 -8.89
CA ARG A 46 -5.82 -1.64 -10.27
C ARG A 46 -4.50 -0.90 -10.38
N VAL A 47 -3.84 -1.09 -11.51
CA VAL A 47 -2.49 -0.57 -11.76
C VAL A 47 -2.37 0.93 -11.55
N GLY A 48 -3.37 1.71 -12.00
CA GLY A 48 -3.34 3.16 -11.83
C GLY A 48 -3.34 3.59 -10.36
N LEU A 49 -4.22 3.00 -9.56
CA LEU A 49 -4.28 3.30 -8.14
C LEU A 49 -3.05 2.77 -7.41
N LEU A 50 -2.57 1.59 -7.79
CA LEU A 50 -1.36 1.03 -7.19
C LEU A 50 -0.16 1.94 -7.43
N ALA A 51 0.00 2.44 -8.66
CA ALA A 51 1.09 3.36 -8.98
C ALA A 51 1.00 4.64 -8.13
N ARG A 52 -0.21 5.16 -7.92
CA ARG A 52 -0.41 6.35 -7.10
C ARG A 52 -0.09 6.08 -5.64
N ILE A 53 -0.52 4.94 -5.11
CA ILE A 53 -0.22 4.57 -3.72
C ILE A 53 1.29 4.46 -3.52
N LEU A 54 1.99 3.79 -4.43
CA LEU A 54 3.44 3.65 -4.34
C LEU A 54 4.14 5.01 -4.40
N LYS A 55 3.65 5.91 -5.25
CA LYS A 55 4.18 7.26 -5.34
C LYS A 55 3.99 8.02 -4.03
N ASP A 56 2.79 7.94 -3.45
CA ASP A 56 2.48 8.61 -2.19
C ASP A 56 3.32 8.04 -1.03
N CYS A 57 3.67 6.76 -1.11
CA CYS A 57 4.52 6.10 -0.12
C CYS A 57 6.01 6.32 -0.37
N ASP A 58 6.36 6.98 -1.47
CA ASP A 58 7.75 7.18 -1.88
C ASP A 58 8.49 5.84 -2.08
N ILE A 59 7.81 4.88 -2.68
CA ILE A 59 8.34 3.55 -2.96
C ILE A 59 8.53 3.41 -4.48
N PRO A 60 9.77 3.23 -4.97
CA PRO A 60 10.00 2.93 -6.37
C PRO A 60 9.34 1.62 -6.77
N ARG A 61 8.84 1.55 -8.01
CA ARG A 61 8.15 0.37 -8.51
C ARG A 61 9.01 -0.89 -8.42
N ASP A 62 10.26 -0.80 -8.80
CA ASP A 62 11.16 -1.96 -8.79
C ASP A 62 11.41 -2.47 -7.38
N GLU A 63 11.54 -1.59 -6.39
CA GLU A 63 11.64 -2.03 -5.00
C GLU A 63 10.38 -2.78 -4.55
N PHE A 64 9.21 -2.26 -4.93
CA PHE A 64 7.96 -2.93 -4.59
C PHE A 64 7.86 -4.31 -5.26
N LEU A 65 8.25 -4.40 -6.53
CA LEU A 65 8.20 -5.67 -7.25
C LEU A 65 9.10 -6.73 -6.62
N ASP A 66 10.21 -6.32 -6.02
CA ASP A 66 11.10 -7.25 -5.32
C ASP A 66 10.44 -7.86 -4.08
N SER A 67 9.38 -7.27 -3.56
CA SER A 67 8.66 -7.77 -2.40
C SER A 67 7.54 -8.75 -2.77
N LEU A 68 7.27 -8.93 -4.05
CA LEU A 68 6.20 -9.84 -4.49
C LEU A 68 6.67 -11.30 -4.63
#